data_223263f545fe87b3eeefb1548dd7995a
#
_entry.id   223263f545fe87b3eeefb1548dd7995a
#
_cell.length_a   1.000
_cell.length_b   1.000
_cell.length_c   1.000
_cell.angle_alpha   90.00
_cell.angle_beta   90.00
_cell.angle_gamma   90.00
#
_symmetry.space_group_name_H-M   'P 1'
#
loop_
_entity.id
_entity.type
_entity.pdbx_description
1 polymer ?
#
loop_
_entity_poly.entity_id
_entity_poly.type
_entity_poly.pdbx_seq_one_letter_code
_entity_poly.pdbx_strand_id
1 'polypeptide(L)' 'SAVSGRIVASASEALKRIQVFTPMGRLVRTLYPARPTYTFDLPAGIYIIRTEIAYDQKTVKLRVL' A
#
# COMPACT_ATOMS: atom_id res chain seq x y z
N SER A 1 18.26 13.15 4.28
CA SER A 1 16.86 12.81 4.23
C SER A 1 16.63 11.42 4.80
N ALA A 2 15.48 11.24 5.34
CA ALA A 2 15.12 9.93 5.85
C ALA A 2 15.08 8.94 4.68
N VAL A 3 15.69 7.80 4.89
CA VAL A 3 15.60 6.72 3.92
C VAL A 3 14.22 6.13 4.06
N SER A 4 13.48 6.12 3.00
CA SER A 4 12.18 5.47 2.97
C SER A 4 12.28 4.20 2.15
N GLY A 5 11.42 3.26 2.46
CA GLY A 5 11.31 2.05 1.68
C GLY A 5 10.43 2.27 0.46
N ARG A 6 10.85 1.74 -0.65
CA ARG A 6 10.04 1.76 -1.87
C ARG A 6 9.11 0.57 -1.87
N ILE A 7 7.84 0.85 -2.03
CA ILE A 7 6.80 -0.16 -2.06
C ILE A 7 6.29 -0.29 -3.47
N VAL A 8 6.21 -1.52 -3.96
CA VAL A 8 5.66 -1.81 -5.28
C VAL A 8 4.41 -2.65 -5.08
N ALA A 9 3.27 -2.10 -5.50
CA ALA A 9 2.01 -2.83 -5.47
C ALA A 9 1.69 -3.28 -6.89
N SER A 10 1.35 -4.56 -7.05
CA SER A 10 1.03 -5.15 -8.35
C SER A 10 -0.22 -5.99 -8.24
N ALA A 11 -1.03 -5.96 -9.29
CA ALA A 11 -2.23 -6.77 -9.38
C ALA A 11 -2.46 -7.17 -10.83
N SER A 12 -3.38 -8.13 -11.03
CA SER A 12 -3.74 -8.58 -12.39
C SER A 12 -4.61 -7.57 -13.12
N GLU A 13 -5.18 -6.61 -12.41
CA GLU A 13 -6.05 -5.56 -12.95
C GLU A 13 -5.66 -4.24 -12.34
N ALA A 14 -6.27 -3.16 -12.83
CA ALA A 14 -6.02 -1.83 -12.29
C ALA A 14 -6.32 -1.78 -10.79
N LEU A 15 -5.37 -1.27 -10.03
CA LEU A 15 -5.55 -1.02 -8.60
C LEU A 15 -6.47 0.18 -8.43
N LYS A 16 -7.62 -0.02 -7.82
CA LYS A 16 -8.59 1.03 -7.59
C LYS A 16 -8.20 1.88 -6.39
N ARG A 17 -7.70 1.23 -5.34
CA ARG A 17 -7.37 1.94 -4.11
C ARG A 17 -6.30 1.17 -3.35
N ILE A 18 -5.37 1.90 -2.77
CA ILE A 18 -4.41 1.36 -1.82
C ILE A 18 -4.59 2.14 -0.52
N GLN A 19 -4.81 1.43 0.57
CA GLN A 19 -4.91 2.04 1.89
C GLN A 19 -3.79 1.51 2.76
N VAL A 20 -3.14 2.43 3.47
CA VAL A 20 -2.03 2.10 4.36
C VAL A 20 -2.45 2.42 5.77
N PHE A 21 -2.36 1.42 6.65
CA PHE A 21 -2.74 1.53 8.06
C PHE A 21 -1.55 1.24 8.96
N THR A 22 -1.56 1.82 10.15
CA THR A 22 -0.67 1.38 11.21
C THR A 22 -1.18 0.06 11.77
N PRO A 23 -0.35 -0.69 12.54
CA PRO A 23 -0.81 -1.92 13.18
C PRO A 23 -1.98 -1.71 14.13
N MET A 24 -2.17 -0.50 14.62
CA MET A 24 -3.30 -0.15 15.50
C MET A 24 -4.57 0.14 14.72
N GLY A 25 -4.52 0.06 13.40
CA GLY A 25 -5.69 0.28 12.56
C GLY A 25 -5.92 1.72 12.13
N ARG A 26 -4.95 2.61 12.39
CA ARG A 26 -5.08 4.01 12.00
C ARG A 26 -4.73 4.16 10.53
N LEU A 27 -5.60 4.81 9.76
CA LEU A 27 -5.33 5.10 8.36
C LEU A 27 -4.26 6.18 8.24
N VAL A 28 -3.20 5.85 7.50
CA VAL A 28 -2.06 6.75 7.27
C VAL A 28 -2.15 7.40 5.91
N ARG A 29 -2.58 6.63 4.90
CA ARG A 29 -2.52 7.11 3.52
C ARG A 29 -3.52 6.36 2.66
N THR A 30 -4.09 7.06 1.67
CA THR A 30 -4.95 6.44 0.66
C THR A 30 -4.46 6.89 -0.71
N LEU A 31 -4.36 5.94 -1.62
CA LEU A 31 -3.88 6.17 -2.98
C LEU A 31 -4.89 5.60 -3.97
N TYR A 32 -5.00 6.24 -5.13
CA TYR A 32 -5.91 5.82 -6.20
C TYR A 32 -5.12 5.66 -7.51
N PRO A 33 -4.38 4.56 -7.66
CA PRO A 33 -3.42 4.42 -8.77
C PRO A 33 -4.05 4.33 -10.14
N ALA A 34 -5.18 3.64 -10.27
CA ALA A 34 -5.89 3.40 -11.53
C ALA A 34 -5.01 2.69 -12.56
N ARG A 35 -4.06 1.87 -12.09
CA ARG A 35 -3.17 1.08 -12.94
C ARG A 35 -2.77 -0.20 -12.21
N PRO A 36 -2.32 -1.25 -12.95
CA PRO A 36 -2.00 -2.54 -12.31
C PRO A 36 -0.79 -2.51 -11.41
N THR A 37 0.15 -1.61 -11.65
CA THR A 37 1.37 -1.51 -10.85
C THR A 37 1.55 -0.08 -10.39
N TYR A 38 1.87 0.08 -9.11
CA TYR A 38 2.07 1.41 -8.54
C TYR A 38 3.20 1.37 -7.52
N THR A 39 4.05 2.40 -7.55
CA THR A 39 5.20 2.50 -6.65
C THR A 39 5.04 3.74 -5.79
N PHE A 40 5.29 3.57 -4.50
CA PHE A 40 5.24 4.68 -3.54
C PHE A 40 6.22 4.41 -2.40
N ASP A 41 6.52 5.44 -1.63
CA ASP A 41 7.47 5.33 -0.54
C ASP A 41 6.78 5.45 0.80
N LEU A 42 7.28 4.71 1.80
CA LEU A 42 6.83 4.81 3.19
C LEU A 42 8.06 4.94 4.09
N PRO A 43 7.95 5.73 5.17
CA PRO A 43 9.01 5.74 6.18
C PRO A 43 9.17 4.37 6.83
N ALA A 44 10.30 4.15 7.48
CA ALA A 44 10.53 2.92 8.22
C ALA A 44 9.41 2.70 9.23
N GLY A 45 8.94 1.46 9.34
CA GLY A 45 7.86 1.13 10.23
C GLY A 45 7.13 -0.13 9.81
N ILE A 46 6.09 -0.45 10.55
CA ILE A 46 5.23 -1.60 10.26
C ILE A 46 3.88 -1.07 9.80
N TYR A 47 3.39 -1.64 8.70
CA TYR A 47 2.15 -1.17 8.08
C TYR A 47 1.26 -2.34 7.68
N ILE A 48 -0.01 -2.07 7.63
CA ILE A 48 -0.99 -2.99 7.05
C ILE A 48 -1.48 -2.30 5.78
N ILE A 49 -1.32 -2.98 4.65
CA ILE A 49 -1.61 -2.40 3.35
C ILE A 49 -2.74 -3.20 2.71
N ARG A 50 -3.81 -2.49 2.37
CA ARG A 50 -4.95 -3.07 1.67
C ARG A 50 -4.93 -2.56 0.24
N THR A 51 -4.93 -3.49 -0.71
CA THR A 51 -5.05 -3.16 -2.13
C THR A 51 -6.39 -3.65 -2.64
N GLU A 52 -7.05 -2.85 -3.45
CA GLU A 52 -8.35 -3.18 -4.02
C GLU A 52 -8.33 -3.09 -5.53
N ILE A 53 -8.86 -4.11 -6.17
CA ILE A 53 -9.17 -4.12 -7.59
C ILE A 53 -10.69 -4.16 -7.73
N ALA A 54 -11.21 -4.31 -8.95
CA ALA A 54 -12.65 -4.16 -9.22
C ALA A 54 -13.54 -5.06 -8.35
N TYR A 55 -13.14 -6.33 -8.17
CA TYR A 55 -13.98 -7.30 -7.48
C TYR A 55 -13.26 -8.05 -6.35
N ASP A 56 -12.11 -7.56 -5.92
CA ASP A 56 -11.34 -8.27 -4.92
C ASP A 56 -10.48 -7.29 -4.14
N GLN A 57 -10.04 -7.74 -2.97
CA GLN A 57 -9.12 -6.96 -2.16
C GLN A 57 -8.14 -7.90 -1.47
N LYS A 58 -6.97 -7.38 -1.17
CA LYS A 58 -5.92 -8.13 -0.52
C LYS A 58 -5.29 -7.27 0.57
N THR A 59 -5.01 -7.88 1.71
CA THR A 59 -4.40 -7.18 2.83
C THR A 59 -3.11 -7.90 3.21
N VAL A 60 -2.03 -7.14 3.33
CA VAL A 60 -0.73 -7.68 3.73
C VAL A 60 -0.14 -6.84 4.84
N LYS A 61 0.65 -7.48 5.70
CA LYS A 61 1.44 -6.79 6.71
C LYS A 61 2.85 -6.64 6.16
N LEU A 62 3.38 -5.43 6.22
CA LEU A 62 4.66 -5.10 5.63
C LEU A 62 5.54 -4.36 6.61
N ARG A 63 6.80 -4.74 6.66
CA ARG A 63 7.80 -4.03 7.44
C ARG A 63 8.73 -3.28 6.50
N VAL A 64 8.85 -1.98 6.73
CA VAL A 64 9.76 -1.11 5.99
C VAL A 64 10.94 -0.79 6.90
N LEU A 65 12.12 -1.16 6.46
CA LEU A 65 13.35 -1.00 7.28
C LEU A 65 13.96 0.38 7.17
#